data_9d8fa718e269d6c48daee4ea7d9f5743
#
_entry.id   9d8fa718e269d6c48daee4ea7d9f5743
#
_cell.length_a   1.000
_cell.length_b   1.000
_cell.length_c   1.000
_cell.angle_alpha   90.00
_cell.angle_beta   90.00
_cell.angle_gamma   90.00
#
_symmetry.space_group_name_H-M   'P 1'
#
loop_
_entity.id
_entity.type
_entity.pdbx_description
1 polymer ?
#
loop_
_entity_poly.entity_id
_entity_poly.type
_entity_poly.pdbx_seq_one_letter_code
_entity_poly.pdbx_strand_id
1 'polypeptide(L)'
;GTRYKPLQLQSDNYQKKVMVPFYQAMTKYYTPAALGNAKSKIIEPYFLSLNRDFCQLQANWSGFGITADTANQPNLEIINYNRNLVPDEATVIGQIEAMIETERAKKIDDYREAWNHTEEARKIPFGTEEYLLLMGETTGRTNKLTGSGLYIEFMGKRLCFDSFDLSLRNYYNEDWIVRFDPDDMSQVLISN
;
A
#
# COMPACT_ATOMS: atom_id res chain seq x y z
N GLY A 1 -10.65 -9.81 -10.12
CA GLY A 1 -11.48 -8.70 -10.61
C GLY A 1 -10.65 -7.65 -11.33
N THR A 2 -11.29 -6.71 -12.03
CA THR A 2 -10.57 -5.60 -12.70
C THR A 2 -10.06 -4.62 -11.66
N ARG A 3 -8.77 -4.27 -11.72
CA ARG A 3 -8.17 -3.20 -10.92
C ARG A 3 -8.33 -1.88 -11.66
N TYR A 4 -8.44 -0.78 -10.92
CA TYR A 4 -8.56 0.55 -11.49
C TYR A 4 -7.58 1.51 -10.82
N LYS A 5 -7.03 2.44 -11.60
CA LYS A 5 -6.21 3.53 -11.08
C LYS A 5 -7.07 4.59 -10.39
N PRO A 6 -6.58 5.24 -9.34
CA PRO A 6 -7.20 6.46 -8.84
C PRO A 6 -7.26 7.51 -9.96
N LEU A 7 -8.39 8.20 -10.10
CA LEU A 7 -8.51 9.28 -11.08
C LEU A 7 -7.60 10.46 -10.70
N GLN A 8 -7.57 10.77 -9.40
CA GLN A 8 -6.77 11.84 -8.84
C GLN A 8 -6.06 11.39 -7.57
N LEU A 9 -4.84 11.84 -7.39
CA LEU A 9 -4.05 11.64 -6.18
C LEU A 9 -3.49 12.97 -5.71
N GLN A 10 -3.58 13.22 -4.41
CA GLN A 10 -2.92 14.31 -3.74
C GLN A 10 -1.91 13.76 -2.75
N SER A 11 -0.69 14.27 -2.77
CA SER A 11 0.34 13.91 -1.78
C SER A 11 0.94 15.15 -1.14
N ASP A 12 1.60 14.96 0.00
CA ASP A 12 2.49 15.98 0.55
C ASP A 12 3.77 16.14 -0.29
N ASN A 13 4.68 17.00 0.16
CA ASN A 13 5.94 17.24 -0.54
C ASN A 13 7.08 16.28 -0.10
N TYR A 14 6.77 15.24 0.67
CA TYR A 14 7.76 14.28 1.10
C TYR A 14 8.38 13.55 -0.10
N GLN A 15 9.69 13.49 -0.13
CA GLN A 15 10.47 12.86 -1.22
C GLN A 15 10.02 13.24 -2.65
N LYS A 16 9.62 14.49 -2.86
CA LYS A 16 9.06 14.99 -4.11
C LYS A 16 9.84 14.58 -5.36
N LYS A 17 11.19 14.57 -5.30
CA LYS A 17 12.03 14.21 -6.45
C LYS A 17 11.90 12.74 -6.86
N VAL A 18 11.66 11.84 -5.90
CA VAL A 18 11.61 10.38 -6.13
C VAL A 18 10.18 9.92 -6.39
N MET A 19 9.21 10.43 -5.63
CA MET A 19 7.84 9.92 -5.62
C MET A 19 6.94 10.53 -6.69
N VAL A 20 7.25 11.73 -7.21
CA VAL A 20 6.39 12.38 -8.22
C VAL A 20 6.22 11.54 -9.49
N PRO A 21 7.28 10.94 -10.09
CA PRO A 21 7.11 10.08 -11.25
C PRO A 21 6.19 8.88 -10.97
N PHE A 22 6.30 8.28 -9.79
CA PHE A 22 5.42 7.19 -9.35
C PHE A 22 3.96 7.66 -9.24
N TYR A 23 3.70 8.79 -8.57
CA TYR A 23 2.35 9.33 -8.44
C TYR A 23 1.73 9.68 -9.80
N GLN A 24 2.51 10.24 -10.72
CA GLN A 24 2.07 10.56 -12.07
C GLN A 24 1.75 9.31 -12.91
N ALA A 25 2.48 8.22 -12.71
CA ALA A 25 2.19 6.94 -13.35
C ALA A 25 0.92 6.27 -12.77
N MET A 26 0.69 6.44 -11.46
CA MET A 26 -0.45 5.85 -10.75
C MET A 26 -1.78 6.53 -11.05
N THR A 27 -1.82 7.79 -11.47
CA THR A 27 -3.07 8.55 -11.61
C THR A 27 -3.12 9.38 -12.88
N LYS A 28 -4.32 9.72 -13.32
CA LYS A 28 -4.51 10.67 -14.42
C LYS A 28 -4.19 12.11 -13.99
N TYR A 29 -4.54 12.46 -12.75
CA TYR A 29 -4.34 13.80 -12.21
C TYR A 29 -3.58 13.71 -10.89
N TYR A 30 -2.37 14.24 -10.88
CA TYR A 30 -1.57 14.37 -9.68
C TYR A 30 -1.55 15.83 -9.21
N THR A 31 -1.90 16.05 -7.96
CA THR A 31 -1.91 17.38 -7.34
C THR A 31 -0.94 17.37 -6.16
N PRO A 32 0.23 18.02 -6.27
CA PRO A 32 1.11 18.17 -5.12
C PRO A 32 0.49 19.11 -4.09
N ALA A 33 0.76 18.89 -2.81
CA ALA A 33 0.33 19.82 -1.78
C ALA A 33 0.98 21.19 -1.98
N ALA A 34 0.18 22.26 -1.85
CA ALA A 34 0.69 23.61 -1.87
C ALA A 34 1.49 23.90 -0.59
N LEU A 35 2.68 24.47 -0.73
CA LEU A 35 3.51 24.87 0.41
C LEU A 35 2.74 25.89 1.27
N GLY A 36 2.70 25.66 2.58
CA GLY A 36 2.06 26.55 3.55
C GLY A 36 0.52 26.48 3.60
N ASN A 37 -0.13 25.60 2.82
CA ASN A 37 -1.58 25.45 2.86
C ASN A 37 -2.00 24.16 3.59
N ALA A 38 -2.00 24.19 4.92
CA ALA A 38 -2.46 23.07 5.75
C ALA A 38 -3.94 22.71 5.49
N LYS A 39 -4.78 23.69 5.09
CA LYS A 39 -6.21 23.47 4.83
C LYS A 39 -6.48 22.60 3.60
N SER A 40 -5.51 22.47 2.68
CA SER A 40 -5.64 21.60 1.50
C SER A 40 -5.37 20.11 1.79
N LYS A 41 -4.89 19.78 2.99
CA LYS A 41 -4.55 18.41 3.37
C LYS A 41 -5.75 17.73 4.02
N ILE A 42 -6.61 17.15 3.21
CA ILE A 42 -7.82 16.43 3.65
C ILE A 42 -7.47 15.23 4.54
N ILE A 43 -6.31 14.62 4.33
CA ILE A 43 -5.90 13.40 5.05
C ILE A 43 -5.57 13.67 6.54
N GLU A 44 -5.04 14.85 6.88
CA GLU A 44 -4.66 15.16 8.27
C GLU A 44 -5.86 15.13 9.25
N PRO A 45 -7.01 15.81 8.96
CA PRO A 45 -8.21 15.70 9.79
C PRO A 45 -8.74 14.26 9.87
N TYR A 46 -8.59 13.49 8.80
CA TYR A 46 -9.00 12.09 8.80
C TYR A 46 -8.13 11.25 9.75
N PHE A 47 -6.82 11.41 9.73
CA PHE A 47 -5.94 10.73 10.69
C PHE A 47 -6.20 11.16 12.15
N LEU A 48 -6.55 12.42 12.38
CA LEU A 48 -6.97 12.87 13.72
C LEU A 48 -8.23 12.15 14.18
N SER A 49 -9.21 11.96 13.28
CA SER A 49 -10.42 11.19 13.59
C SER A 49 -10.10 9.73 13.89
N LEU A 50 -9.28 9.07 13.07
CA LEU A 50 -8.85 7.69 13.33
C LEU A 50 -8.11 7.56 14.66
N ASN A 51 -7.23 8.52 14.96
CA ASN A 51 -6.52 8.52 16.23
C ASN A 51 -7.49 8.59 17.42
N ARG A 52 -8.45 9.52 17.38
CA ARG A 52 -9.44 9.71 18.46
C ARG A 52 -10.40 8.52 18.58
N ASP A 53 -10.89 8.02 17.44
CA ASP A 53 -11.99 7.07 17.42
C ASP A 53 -11.52 5.61 17.58
N PHE A 54 -10.23 5.34 17.35
CA PHE A 54 -9.64 4.00 17.45
C PHE A 54 -8.37 3.94 18.28
N CYS A 55 -7.34 4.73 17.94
CA CYS A 55 -6.02 4.55 18.55
C CYS A 55 -6.03 4.89 20.05
N GLN A 56 -6.70 5.98 20.45
CA GLN A 56 -6.80 6.38 21.85
C GLN A 56 -7.58 5.40 22.74
N LEU A 57 -8.38 4.52 22.14
CA LEU A 57 -9.12 3.48 22.84
C LEU A 57 -8.27 2.24 23.14
N GLN A 58 -7.09 2.13 22.53
CA GLN A 58 -6.19 1.01 22.74
C GLN A 58 -5.34 1.19 23.99
N ALA A 59 -5.16 0.13 24.77
CA ALA A 59 -4.33 0.18 26.00
C ALA A 59 -2.85 0.48 25.73
N ASN A 60 -2.38 0.24 24.51
CA ASN A 60 -1.02 0.52 24.05
C ASN A 60 -0.83 1.90 23.42
N TRP A 61 -1.86 2.76 23.43
CA TRP A 61 -1.72 4.11 22.91
C TRP A 61 -0.76 4.94 23.75
N SER A 62 0.30 5.46 23.13
CA SER A 62 1.39 6.18 23.79
C SER A 62 1.33 7.71 23.63
N GLY A 63 0.24 8.24 23.07
CA GLY A 63 0.04 9.68 22.88
C GLY A 63 0.36 10.17 21.46
N PHE A 64 0.32 11.50 21.31
CA PHE A 64 0.53 12.19 20.03
C PHE A 64 2.01 12.39 19.66
N GLY A 65 2.94 11.76 20.39
CA GLY A 65 4.37 11.93 20.24
C GLY A 65 4.97 12.97 21.18
N ILE A 66 6.30 13.06 21.19
CA ILE A 66 7.07 13.86 22.17
C ILE A 66 6.89 15.38 22.00
N THR A 67 6.39 15.84 20.86
CA THR A 67 6.16 17.26 20.55
C THR A 67 4.73 17.71 20.86
N ALA A 68 3.87 16.81 21.30
CA ALA A 68 2.49 17.14 21.61
C ALA A 68 2.39 17.87 22.96
N ASP A 69 1.38 18.73 23.07
CA ASP A 69 1.08 19.49 24.27
C ASP A 69 0.80 18.55 25.46
N THR A 70 1.26 18.90 26.66
CA THR A 70 1.12 18.06 27.86
C THR A 70 -0.35 17.69 28.14
N ALA A 71 -1.29 18.56 27.80
CA ALA A 71 -2.72 18.33 27.94
C ALA A 71 -3.25 17.19 27.05
N ASN A 72 -2.52 16.85 25.96
CA ASN A 72 -2.88 15.83 24.99
C ASN A 72 -2.07 14.54 25.17
N GLN A 73 -1.24 14.45 26.21
CA GLN A 73 -0.48 13.23 26.51
C GLN A 73 -1.31 12.31 27.42
N PRO A 74 -1.19 11.00 27.24
CA PRO A 74 -1.79 10.06 28.17
C PRO A 74 -1.13 10.16 29.56
N ASN A 75 -1.87 9.77 30.59
CA ASN A 75 -1.33 9.74 31.94
C ASN A 75 -0.15 8.76 32.01
N LEU A 76 1.04 9.27 32.42
CA LEU A 76 2.27 8.47 32.53
C LEU A 76 2.13 7.29 33.51
N GLU A 77 1.31 7.43 34.56
CA GLU A 77 1.07 6.35 35.52
C GLU A 77 0.34 5.18 34.83
N ILE A 78 -0.64 5.46 33.96
CA ILE A 78 -1.36 4.45 33.18
C ILE A 78 -0.42 3.78 32.17
N ILE A 79 0.43 4.57 31.48
CA ILE A 79 1.42 4.00 30.56
C ILE A 79 2.38 3.07 31.30
N ASN A 80 2.88 3.48 32.45
CA ASN A 80 3.80 2.66 33.24
C ASN A 80 3.12 1.40 33.79
N TYR A 81 1.86 1.51 34.21
CA TYR A 81 1.07 0.36 34.65
C TYR A 81 0.88 -0.64 33.51
N ASN A 82 0.57 -0.15 32.30
CA ASN A 82 0.34 -0.98 31.12
C ASN A 82 1.63 -1.40 30.40
N ARG A 83 2.80 -0.99 30.87
CA ARG A 83 4.08 -1.27 30.21
C ARG A 83 4.32 -2.76 29.93
N ASN A 84 3.85 -3.62 30.80
CA ASN A 84 3.96 -5.07 30.66
C ASN A 84 2.83 -5.68 29.81
N LEU A 85 1.86 -4.87 29.41
CA LEU A 85 0.72 -5.24 28.55
C LEU A 85 0.88 -4.76 27.10
N VAL A 86 2.10 -4.32 26.73
CA VAL A 86 2.39 -3.92 25.35
C VAL A 86 2.15 -5.15 24.45
N PRO A 87 1.23 -5.03 23.51
CA PRO A 87 0.90 -6.15 22.61
C PRO A 87 2.10 -6.49 21.72
N ASP A 88 2.16 -7.74 21.29
CA ASP A 88 3.10 -8.17 20.27
C ASP A 88 2.73 -7.60 18.88
N GLU A 89 3.63 -7.77 17.93
CA GLU A 89 3.44 -7.26 16.56
C GLU A 89 2.16 -7.79 15.92
N ALA A 90 1.86 -9.08 16.08
CA ALA A 90 0.65 -9.68 15.51
C ALA A 90 -0.63 -9.06 16.06
N THR A 91 -0.65 -8.77 17.36
CA THR A 91 -1.78 -8.08 18.00
C THR A 91 -1.96 -6.65 17.47
N VAL A 92 -0.85 -5.90 17.28
CA VAL A 92 -0.90 -4.54 16.71
C VAL A 92 -1.41 -4.57 15.27
N ILE A 93 -0.94 -5.52 14.45
CA ILE A 93 -1.44 -5.72 13.10
C ILE A 93 -2.95 -5.97 13.12
N GLY A 94 -3.41 -6.89 13.98
CA GLY A 94 -4.85 -7.17 14.13
C GLY A 94 -5.67 -5.94 14.57
N GLN A 95 -5.13 -5.07 15.43
CA GLN A 95 -5.78 -3.80 15.81
C GLN A 95 -5.92 -2.86 14.60
N ILE A 96 -4.88 -2.77 13.76
CA ILE A 96 -4.89 -1.95 12.53
C ILE A 96 -5.90 -2.50 11.52
N GLU A 97 -5.89 -3.81 11.30
CA GLU A 97 -6.85 -4.48 10.40
C GLU A 97 -8.29 -4.26 10.85
N ALA A 98 -8.58 -4.43 12.14
CA ALA A 98 -9.91 -4.19 12.70
C ALA A 98 -10.35 -2.71 12.52
N MET A 99 -9.44 -1.75 12.67
CA MET A 99 -9.70 -0.33 12.41
C MET A 99 -10.05 -0.11 10.94
N ILE A 100 -9.26 -0.66 10.02
CA ILE A 100 -9.47 -0.55 8.57
C ILE A 100 -10.82 -1.14 8.18
N GLU A 101 -11.14 -2.35 8.64
CA GLU A 101 -12.42 -3.01 8.34
C GLU A 101 -13.63 -2.25 8.91
N THR A 102 -13.50 -1.69 10.11
CA THR A 102 -14.56 -0.86 10.71
C THR A 102 -14.81 0.40 9.88
N GLU A 103 -13.75 1.10 9.45
CA GLU A 103 -13.89 2.30 8.60
C GLU A 103 -14.42 1.95 7.20
N ARG A 104 -13.97 0.83 6.64
CA ARG A 104 -14.46 0.32 5.37
C ARG A 104 -15.96 0.01 5.43
N ALA A 105 -16.41 -0.70 6.48
CA ALA A 105 -17.81 -1.04 6.66
C ALA A 105 -18.73 0.19 6.73
N LYS A 106 -18.27 1.28 7.34
CA LYS A 106 -19.04 2.54 7.41
C LYS A 106 -19.23 3.22 6.04
N LYS A 107 -18.34 2.98 5.07
CA LYS A 107 -18.26 3.77 3.82
C LYS A 107 -18.48 2.95 2.55
N ILE A 108 -18.54 1.64 2.66
CA ILE A 108 -18.52 0.76 1.49
C ILE A 108 -19.76 0.94 0.59
N ASP A 109 -20.92 1.21 1.18
CA ASP A 109 -22.16 1.36 0.41
C ASP A 109 -22.19 2.71 -0.30
N ASP A 110 -21.78 3.79 0.36
CA ASP A 110 -21.62 5.10 -0.25
C ASP A 110 -20.60 5.06 -1.40
N TYR A 111 -19.48 4.34 -1.18
CA TYR A 111 -18.47 4.14 -2.20
C TYR A 111 -19.01 3.36 -3.40
N ARG A 112 -19.76 2.29 -3.16
CA ARG A 112 -20.37 1.48 -4.24
C ARG A 112 -21.37 2.29 -5.04
N GLU A 113 -22.20 3.09 -4.38
CA GLU A 113 -23.12 3.98 -5.02
C GLU A 113 -22.41 5.01 -5.89
N ALA A 114 -21.43 5.72 -5.34
CA ALA A 114 -20.61 6.68 -6.07
C ALA A 114 -19.88 6.04 -7.27
N TRP A 115 -19.33 4.82 -7.08
CA TRP A 115 -18.70 4.07 -8.15
C TRP A 115 -19.65 3.73 -9.28
N ASN A 116 -20.86 3.28 -8.97
CA ASN A 116 -21.88 2.94 -9.96
C ASN A 116 -22.34 4.14 -10.77
N HIS A 117 -22.34 5.34 -10.18
CA HIS A 117 -22.66 6.59 -10.85
C HIS A 117 -21.45 7.24 -11.55
N THR A 118 -20.27 6.70 -11.39
CA THR A 118 -19.06 7.22 -12.04
C THR A 118 -19.09 6.90 -13.54
N GLU A 119 -18.89 7.91 -14.36
CA GLU A 119 -18.78 7.78 -15.82
C GLU A 119 -17.66 6.78 -16.21
N GLU A 120 -17.91 5.91 -17.17
CA GLU A 120 -16.94 4.91 -17.63
C GLU A 120 -15.61 5.52 -18.08
N ALA A 121 -15.65 6.72 -18.69
CA ALA A 121 -14.45 7.44 -19.10
C ALA A 121 -13.52 7.86 -17.93
N ARG A 122 -14.03 7.84 -16.70
CA ARG A 122 -13.27 8.13 -15.49
C ARG A 122 -12.75 6.87 -14.79
N LYS A 123 -13.25 5.70 -15.16
CA LYS A 123 -12.80 4.41 -14.66
C LYS A 123 -11.62 3.94 -15.50
N ILE A 124 -10.41 4.21 -15.03
CA ILE A 124 -9.18 3.90 -15.77
C ILE A 124 -8.70 2.51 -15.35
N PRO A 125 -8.81 1.49 -16.23
CA PRO A 125 -8.33 0.15 -15.90
C PRO A 125 -6.83 0.17 -15.59
N PHE A 126 -6.44 -0.60 -14.61
CA PHE A 126 -5.04 -0.82 -14.27
C PHE A 126 -4.62 -2.16 -14.86
N GLY A 127 -3.93 -2.13 -16.00
CA GLY A 127 -3.44 -3.34 -16.66
C GLY A 127 -2.48 -4.11 -15.75
N THR A 128 -2.45 -5.44 -15.87
CA THR A 128 -1.63 -6.28 -14.99
C THR A 128 -0.15 -5.96 -15.10
N GLU A 129 0.37 -5.78 -16.31
CA GLU A 129 1.77 -5.43 -16.53
C GLU A 129 2.13 -4.12 -15.81
N GLU A 130 1.34 -3.08 -16.02
CA GLU A 130 1.55 -1.78 -15.40
C GLU A 130 1.38 -1.83 -13.88
N TYR A 131 0.39 -2.60 -13.39
CA TYR A 131 0.19 -2.84 -11.97
C TYR A 131 1.41 -3.51 -11.35
N LEU A 132 1.91 -4.59 -11.94
CA LEU A 132 3.09 -5.29 -11.44
C LEU A 132 4.36 -4.43 -11.52
N LEU A 133 4.49 -3.60 -12.57
CA LEU A 133 5.62 -2.67 -12.69
C LEU A 133 5.65 -1.65 -11.55
N LEU A 134 4.50 -1.09 -11.18
CA LEU A 134 4.40 0.00 -10.21
C LEU A 134 4.20 -0.48 -8.78
N MET A 135 3.44 -1.55 -8.58
CA MET A 135 2.99 -2.03 -7.27
C MET A 135 3.49 -3.41 -6.91
N GLY A 136 4.05 -4.16 -7.88
CA GLY A 136 4.52 -5.53 -7.65
C GLY A 136 5.68 -5.57 -6.67
N GLU A 137 5.65 -6.56 -5.80
CA GLU A 137 6.76 -6.89 -4.91
C GLU A 137 7.89 -7.61 -5.66
N THR A 138 9.07 -7.58 -5.08
CA THR A 138 10.23 -8.31 -5.60
C THR A 138 10.84 -9.19 -4.52
N THR A 139 11.57 -10.23 -4.93
CA THR A 139 12.35 -11.04 -3.98
C THR A 139 13.60 -10.32 -3.44
N GLY A 140 13.87 -9.09 -3.89
CA GLY A 140 15.09 -8.34 -3.56
C GLY A 140 16.35 -8.86 -4.25
N ARG A 141 16.23 -9.85 -5.12
CA ARG A 141 17.34 -10.45 -5.90
C ARG A 141 16.89 -10.71 -7.33
N THR A 142 17.85 -10.87 -8.23
CA THR A 142 17.59 -11.36 -9.59
C THR A 142 17.37 -12.87 -9.59
N ASN A 143 16.62 -13.35 -10.57
CA ASN A 143 16.33 -14.76 -10.75
C ASN A 143 16.69 -15.14 -12.19
N LYS A 144 17.38 -16.28 -12.36
CA LYS A 144 17.82 -16.75 -13.65
C LYS A 144 16.69 -17.39 -14.43
N LEU A 145 16.48 -16.95 -15.67
CA LEU A 145 15.60 -17.64 -16.62
C LEU A 145 16.33 -18.85 -17.19
N THR A 146 15.75 -20.03 -17.07
CA THR A 146 16.30 -21.29 -17.53
C THR A 146 15.39 -21.96 -18.54
N GLY A 147 15.86 -23.00 -19.22
CA GLY A 147 15.03 -23.80 -20.14
C GLY A 147 13.86 -24.54 -19.46
N SER A 148 13.83 -24.63 -18.14
CA SER A 148 12.74 -25.17 -17.33
C SER A 148 11.89 -24.09 -16.65
N GLY A 149 12.03 -22.83 -17.06
CA GLY A 149 11.30 -21.71 -16.54
C GLY A 149 12.10 -20.84 -15.56
N LEU A 150 11.41 -19.89 -14.99
CA LEU A 150 11.91 -18.95 -13.98
C LEU A 150 11.40 -19.38 -12.60
N TYR A 151 12.30 -19.47 -11.64
CA TYR A 151 11.97 -19.91 -10.28
C TYR A 151 12.13 -18.75 -9.31
N ILE A 152 11.12 -18.56 -8.45
CA ILE A 152 11.21 -17.68 -7.29
C ILE A 152 10.90 -18.44 -6.01
N GLU A 153 11.46 -17.97 -4.90
CA GLU A 153 11.12 -18.44 -3.57
C GLU A 153 10.34 -17.37 -2.83
N PHE A 154 9.14 -17.70 -2.42
CA PHE A 154 8.27 -16.80 -1.67
C PHE A 154 7.57 -17.55 -0.53
N MET A 155 7.63 -17.03 0.68
CA MET A 155 7.06 -17.64 1.91
C MET A 155 7.42 -19.12 2.08
N GLY A 156 8.68 -19.48 1.80
CA GLY A 156 9.17 -20.87 1.91
C GLY A 156 8.69 -21.83 0.82
N LYS A 157 7.99 -21.31 -0.20
CA LYS A 157 7.56 -22.10 -1.37
C LYS A 157 8.38 -21.72 -2.58
N ARG A 158 8.76 -22.72 -3.37
CA ARG A 158 9.39 -22.53 -4.68
C ARG A 158 8.31 -22.55 -5.75
N LEU A 159 8.16 -21.44 -6.47
CA LEU A 159 7.20 -21.26 -7.54
C LEU A 159 7.94 -21.23 -8.88
N CYS A 160 7.35 -21.83 -9.90
CA CYS A 160 7.90 -21.87 -11.25
C CYS A 160 6.94 -21.12 -12.21
N PHE A 161 7.51 -20.23 -13.00
CA PHE A 161 6.81 -19.50 -14.04
C PHE A 161 7.46 -19.81 -15.38
N ASP A 162 6.63 -20.07 -16.38
CA ASP A 162 7.07 -20.33 -17.74
C ASP A 162 6.10 -19.66 -18.73
N SER A 163 6.52 -19.54 -19.97
CA SER A 163 5.72 -18.97 -21.05
C SER A 163 5.90 -19.77 -22.33
N PHE A 164 4.82 -19.87 -23.08
CA PHE A 164 4.85 -20.45 -24.44
C PHE A 164 5.47 -19.52 -25.48
N ASP A 165 5.85 -18.29 -25.10
CA ASP A 165 6.52 -17.36 -26.00
C ASP A 165 7.95 -17.83 -26.28
N LEU A 166 8.18 -18.29 -27.51
CA LEU A 166 9.47 -18.81 -27.95
C LEU A 166 10.56 -17.74 -27.96
N SER A 167 10.21 -16.45 -27.99
CA SER A 167 11.19 -15.36 -27.94
C SER A 167 12.00 -15.34 -26.65
N LEU A 168 11.41 -15.82 -25.54
CA LEU A 168 12.08 -15.93 -24.24
C LEU A 168 13.29 -16.87 -24.26
N ARG A 169 13.38 -17.79 -25.22
CA ARG A 169 14.54 -18.68 -25.37
C ARG A 169 15.84 -17.92 -25.65
N ASN A 170 15.73 -16.75 -26.26
CA ASN A 170 16.90 -15.90 -26.57
C ASN A 170 17.52 -15.31 -25.30
N TYR A 171 16.79 -15.34 -24.19
CA TYR A 171 17.18 -14.75 -22.91
C TYR A 171 17.49 -15.80 -21.84
N TYR A 172 17.62 -17.05 -22.22
CA TYR A 172 18.02 -18.10 -21.29
C TYR A 172 19.41 -17.82 -20.70
N ASN A 173 19.55 -18.10 -19.41
CA ASN A 173 20.71 -17.83 -18.57
C ASN A 173 20.94 -16.37 -18.22
N GLU A 174 20.06 -15.45 -18.61
CA GLU A 174 20.04 -14.09 -18.12
C GLU A 174 19.36 -13.98 -16.75
N ASP A 175 19.75 -12.97 -16.00
CA ASP A 175 19.22 -12.68 -14.68
C ASP A 175 18.18 -11.57 -14.76
N TRP A 176 17.03 -11.78 -14.15
CA TRP A 176 15.87 -10.91 -14.23
C TRP A 176 15.37 -10.48 -12.86
N ILE A 177 14.94 -9.23 -12.75
CA ILE A 177 14.12 -8.78 -11.63
C ILE A 177 12.70 -9.32 -11.85
N VAL A 178 12.16 -10.00 -10.85
CA VAL A 178 10.80 -10.55 -10.91
C VAL A 178 9.89 -9.74 -10.01
N ARG A 179 8.80 -9.25 -10.58
CA ARG A 179 7.74 -8.53 -9.86
C ARG A 179 6.48 -9.37 -9.85
N PHE A 180 5.86 -9.48 -8.70
CA PHE A 180 4.67 -10.30 -8.48
C PHE A 180 3.70 -9.62 -7.52
N ASP A 181 2.46 -10.06 -7.54
CA ASP A 181 1.44 -9.71 -6.56
C ASP A 181 1.32 -10.86 -5.57
N PRO A 182 1.61 -10.67 -4.26
CA PRO A 182 1.46 -11.73 -3.26
C PRO A 182 0.06 -12.34 -3.19
N ASP A 183 -0.96 -11.56 -3.50
CA ASP A 183 -2.36 -11.98 -3.48
C ASP A 183 -2.79 -12.70 -4.77
N ASP A 184 -2.00 -12.56 -5.86
CA ASP A 184 -2.28 -13.20 -7.15
C ASP A 184 -0.99 -13.64 -7.84
N MET A 185 -0.51 -14.83 -7.46
CA MET A 185 0.70 -15.44 -8.02
C MET A 185 0.45 -16.17 -9.36
N SER A 186 -0.62 -15.85 -10.08
CA SER A 186 -0.92 -16.49 -11.36
C SER A 186 0.03 -16.06 -12.49
N GLN A 187 0.64 -14.90 -12.36
CA GLN A 187 1.57 -14.33 -13.33
C GLN A 187 2.59 -13.41 -12.67
N VAL A 188 3.72 -13.24 -13.32
CA VAL A 188 4.80 -12.35 -12.88
C VAL A 188 5.27 -11.47 -14.04
N LEU A 189 5.82 -10.30 -13.71
CA LEU A 189 6.50 -9.43 -14.66
C LEU A 189 8.00 -9.59 -14.47
N ILE A 190 8.72 -9.82 -15.55
CA ILE A 190 10.19 -9.84 -15.56
C ILE A 190 10.73 -8.59 -16.23
N SER A 191 11.78 -8.01 -15.68
CA SER A 191 12.46 -6.82 -16.21
C SER A 191 13.96 -6.87 -15.93
N ASN A 192 14.73 -6.19 -16.75
CA ASN A 192 16.18 -5.93 -16.54
C ASN A 192 16.37 -4.68 -15.72
#